data_b79d18175b32a43f362aa3ef30fd1df1
#
_entry.id   b79d18175b32a43f362aa3ef30fd1df1
#
_cell.length_a   1.000
_cell.length_b   1.000
_cell.length_c   1.000
_cell.angle_alpha   90.00
_cell.angle_beta   90.00
_cell.angle_gamma   90.00
#
_symmetry.space_group_name_H-M   'P 1'
#
loop_
_entity.id
_entity.type
_entity.pdbx_description
1 polymer ?
#
loop_
_entity_poly.entity_id
_entity_poly.type
_entity_poly.pdbx_seq_one_letter_code
_entity_poly.pdbx_strand_id
1 'polypeptide(L)'
;TRMNQKDACKFPPLVIIIDEYTDLFQDNICSIKEMIRSSRITQIAQWGPMVNVHLIISTNRTERIFFPPELTDNIKTRISFRTISVLDSKQIIGAPGAESLLGCGDGLYACSGQLIRFQGTLG
;
A
#
# COMPACT_ATOMS: atom_id res chain seq x y z
N THR A 1 15.00 -20.49 19.45
CA THR A 1 14.45 -19.81 20.63
C THR A 1 13.15 -19.14 20.19
N ARG A 2 11.99 -19.68 20.62
CA ARG A 2 10.69 -19.06 20.37
C ARG A 2 10.64 -17.76 21.16
N MET A 3 10.69 -16.62 20.49
CA MET A 3 10.33 -15.35 21.10
C MET A 3 8.86 -15.43 21.54
N ASN A 4 8.65 -15.23 22.82
CA ASN A 4 7.32 -15.24 23.42
C ASN A 4 6.52 -14.07 22.84
N GLN A 5 5.33 -14.32 22.28
CA GLN A 5 4.43 -13.30 21.74
C GLN A 5 4.07 -12.15 22.72
N LYS A 6 4.36 -12.35 24.01
CA LYS A 6 4.14 -11.34 25.05
C LYS A 6 5.20 -10.23 25.10
N ASP A 7 6.37 -10.43 24.48
CA ASP A 7 7.46 -9.43 24.48
C ASP A 7 7.42 -8.50 23.25
N ALA A 8 6.60 -8.80 22.25
CA ALA A 8 6.52 -8.03 20.99
C ALA A 8 5.77 -6.69 21.11
N CYS A 9 5.16 -6.39 22.25
CA CYS A 9 4.32 -5.20 22.46
C CYS A 9 4.83 -4.27 23.55
N LYS A 10 6.14 -4.09 23.68
CA LYS A 10 6.72 -3.13 24.65
C LYS A 10 6.64 -1.67 24.19
N PHE A 11 6.38 -1.42 22.91
CA PHE A 11 6.32 -0.06 22.37
C PHE A 11 4.90 0.30 21.96
N PRO A 12 4.48 1.54 22.16
CA PRO A 12 3.21 2.02 21.64
C PRO A 12 3.19 1.90 20.10
N PRO A 13 2.02 1.70 19.47
CA PRO A 13 1.93 1.64 18.03
C PRO A 13 2.40 2.95 17.40
N LEU A 14 3.24 2.84 16.38
CA LEU A 14 3.68 3.95 15.55
C LEU A 14 3.01 3.83 14.19
N VAL A 15 2.33 4.87 13.74
CA VAL A 15 1.75 4.94 12.40
C VAL A 15 2.54 5.96 11.58
N ILE A 16 3.07 5.50 10.45
CA ILE A 16 3.77 6.33 9.47
C ILE A 16 2.84 6.51 8.28
N ILE A 17 2.51 7.75 7.94
CA ILE A 17 1.63 8.09 6.82
C ILE A 17 2.48 8.82 5.77
N ILE A 18 2.47 8.29 4.54
CA ILE A 18 3.12 8.91 3.38
C ILE A 18 2.03 9.26 2.39
N ASP A 19 1.72 10.54 2.30
CA ASP A 19 0.80 11.07 1.31
C ASP A 19 1.55 11.36 0.02
N GLU A 20 1.02 10.88 -1.10
CA GLU A 20 1.64 10.90 -2.44
C GLU A 20 3.07 10.30 -2.44
N TYR A 21 3.11 9.00 -2.25
CA TYR A 21 4.35 8.21 -2.18
C TYR A 21 5.29 8.43 -3.39
N THR A 22 4.73 8.64 -4.57
CA THR A 22 5.51 8.76 -5.81
C THR A 22 6.31 10.06 -5.88
N ASP A 23 5.94 11.07 -5.12
CA ASP A 23 6.69 12.33 -5.07
C ASP A 23 8.09 12.18 -4.46
N LEU A 24 8.31 11.12 -3.71
CA LEU A 24 9.63 10.80 -3.16
C LEU A 24 10.67 10.43 -4.24
N PHE A 25 10.24 10.17 -5.49
CA PHE A 25 11.09 9.63 -6.55
C PHE A 25 11.15 10.50 -7.81
N GLN A 26 10.76 11.79 -7.73
CA GLN A 26 10.60 12.65 -8.90
C GLN A 26 11.90 12.89 -9.71
N ASP A 27 13.08 12.79 -9.09
CA ASP A 27 14.31 13.25 -9.71
C ASP A 27 15.14 12.19 -10.45
N ASN A 28 14.84 10.88 -10.38
CA ASN A 28 15.69 9.83 -10.94
C ASN A 28 14.96 8.59 -11.43
N ILE A 29 14.33 8.65 -12.58
CA ILE A 29 13.58 7.51 -13.17
C ILE A 29 14.44 6.27 -13.43
N CYS A 30 15.72 6.40 -13.78
CA CYS A 30 16.58 5.27 -14.12
C CYS A 30 16.98 4.35 -12.97
N SER A 31 16.98 4.82 -11.74
CA SER A 31 17.36 4.05 -10.55
C SER A 31 16.21 3.76 -9.58
N ILE A 32 14.98 4.11 -9.95
CA ILE A 32 13.81 4.01 -9.05
C ILE A 32 13.61 2.57 -8.54
N LYS A 33 13.73 1.56 -9.39
CA LYS A 33 13.57 0.16 -8.96
C LYS A 33 14.56 -0.26 -7.90
N GLU A 34 15.82 0.13 -8.06
CA GLU A 34 16.87 -0.19 -7.07
C GLU A 34 16.70 0.63 -5.80
N MET A 35 16.31 1.89 -5.94
CA MET A 35 16.02 2.74 -4.80
C MET A 35 14.85 2.20 -3.95
N ILE A 36 13.79 1.70 -4.59
CA ILE A 36 12.63 1.15 -3.88
C ILE A 36 12.98 -0.19 -3.23
N ARG A 37 13.71 -1.08 -3.93
CA ARG A 37 14.14 -2.37 -3.38
C ARG A 37 14.99 -2.23 -2.11
N SER A 38 15.90 -1.28 -2.13
CA SER A 38 16.77 -0.97 -0.99
C SER A 38 16.18 0.07 -0.05
N SER A 39 14.99 0.58 -0.33
CA SER A 39 14.42 1.68 0.41
C SER A 39 14.05 1.29 1.84
N ARG A 40 14.20 2.23 2.74
CA ARG A 40 13.75 2.08 4.13
C ARG A 40 12.24 1.83 4.21
N ILE A 41 11.49 2.30 3.22
CA ILE A 41 10.03 2.12 3.13
C ILE A 41 9.68 0.65 2.93
N THR A 42 10.36 -0.05 2.01
CA THR A 42 10.18 -1.49 1.83
C THR A 42 10.54 -2.27 3.10
N GLN A 43 11.62 -1.88 3.78
CA GLN A 43 12.00 -2.49 5.06
C GLN A 43 10.94 -2.25 6.15
N ILE A 44 10.39 -1.03 6.23
CA ILE A 44 9.31 -0.72 7.17
C ILE A 44 8.05 -1.52 6.85
N ALA A 45 7.68 -1.66 5.57
CA ALA A 45 6.54 -2.48 5.16
C ALA A 45 6.73 -3.96 5.56
N GLN A 46 7.94 -4.49 5.43
CA GLN A 46 8.28 -5.88 5.70
C GLN A 46 8.39 -6.18 7.21
N TRP A 47 9.11 -5.36 7.95
CA TRP A 47 9.49 -5.64 9.33
C TRP A 47 8.70 -4.83 10.37
N GLY A 48 8.11 -3.70 9.95
CA GLY A 48 7.37 -2.79 10.84
C GLY A 48 6.30 -3.49 11.68
N PRO A 49 5.44 -4.35 11.09
CA PRO A 49 4.38 -5.02 11.85
C PRO A 49 4.89 -5.87 13.02
N MET A 50 6.12 -6.38 12.95
CA MET A 50 6.74 -7.18 14.02
C MET A 50 7.09 -6.34 15.26
N VAL A 51 7.26 -5.05 15.08
CA VAL A 51 7.62 -4.10 16.15
C VAL A 51 6.55 -3.04 16.38
N ASN A 52 5.32 -3.33 15.95
CA ASN A 52 4.15 -2.46 16.10
C ASN A 52 4.27 -1.12 15.35
N VAL A 53 4.97 -1.12 14.21
CA VAL A 53 5.06 0.01 13.28
C VAL A 53 4.17 -0.28 12.06
N HIS A 54 3.26 0.62 11.77
CA HIS A 54 2.28 0.52 10.70
C HIS A 54 2.54 1.58 9.64
N LEU A 55 2.50 1.20 8.36
CA LEU A 55 2.76 2.07 7.24
C LEU A 55 1.48 2.26 6.43
N ILE A 56 1.11 3.51 6.18
CA ILE A 56 0.03 3.91 5.28
C ILE A 56 0.64 4.70 4.14
N ILE A 57 0.40 4.25 2.91
CA ILE A 57 0.89 4.90 1.70
C ILE A 57 -0.33 5.30 0.87
N SER A 58 -0.41 6.55 0.47
CA SER A 58 -1.37 7.01 -0.54
C SER A 58 -0.67 7.48 -1.80
N THR A 59 -1.34 7.38 -2.93
CA THR A 59 -0.86 7.86 -4.22
C THR A 59 -2.01 7.99 -5.21
N ASN A 60 -1.88 8.93 -6.13
CA ASN A 60 -2.74 9.06 -7.30
C ASN A 60 -2.14 8.42 -8.56
N ARG A 61 -0.92 7.86 -8.47
CA ARG A 61 -0.20 7.23 -9.57
C ARG A 61 -0.18 5.72 -9.41
N THR A 62 -0.40 5.02 -10.52
CA THR A 62 -0.55 3.56 -10.55
C THR A 62 0.59 2.86 -11.29
N GLU A 63 1.59 3.60 -11.77
CA GLU A 63 2.66 3.02 -12.56
C GLU A 63 3.44 1.96 -11.78
N ARG A 64 3.58 0.81 -12.38
CA ARG A 64 4.24 -0.38 -11.80
C ARG A 64 5.66 -0.13 -11.32
N ILE A 65 6.33 0.86 -11.89
CA ILE A 65 7.70 1.19 -11.52
C ILE A 65 7.82 1.62 -10.05
N PHE A 66 6.77 2.27 -9.51
CA PHE A 66 6.75 2.75 -8.12
C PHE A 66 6.31 1.69 -7.12
N PHE A 67 5.65 0.62 -7.59
CA PHE A 67 5.09 -0.44 -6.76
C PHE A 67 5.64 -1.81 -7.14
N PRO A 68 6.93 -2.07 -6.93
CA PRO A 68 7.52 -3.37 -7.22
C PRO A 68 6.99 -4.44 -6.25
N PRO A 69 7.05 -5.72 -6.63
CA PRO A 69 6.58 -6.82 -5.80
C PRO A 69 7.16 -6.81 -4.39
N GLU A 70 8.41 -6.41 -4.23
CA GLU A 70 9.09 -6.34 -2.93
C GLU A 70 8.38 -5.40 -1.94
N LEU A 71 7.69 -4.38 -2.43
CA LEU A 71 6.87 -3.49 -1.61
C LEU A 71 5.44 -4.00 -1.51
N THR A 72 4.81 -4.31 -2.66
CA THR A 72 3.38 -4.64 -2.72
C THR A 72 3.03 -5.93 -1.99
N ASP A 73 3.92 -6.92 -1.98
CA ASP A 73 3.71 -8.19 -1.29
C ASP A 73 3.67 -8.05 0.24
N ASN A 74 4.26 -6.98 0.75
CA ASN A 74 4.26 -6.66 2.18
C ASN A 74 3.08 -5.75 2.60
N ILE A 75 2.38 -5.13 1.64
CA ILE A 75 1.19 -4.32 1.89
C ILE A 75 -0.05 -5.17 1.59
N LYS A 76 -0.60 -5.78 2.64
CA LYS A 76 -1.68 -6.76 2.51
C LYS A 76 -3.07 -6.14 2.48
N THR A 77 -3.21 -4.95 3.01
CA THR A 77 -4.47 -4.20 3.00
C THR A 77 -4.36 -3.10 1.98
N ARG A 78 -5.28 -3.06 1.03
CA ARG A 78 -5.26 -2.09 -0.06
C ARG A 78 -6.64 -1.49 -0.26
N ILE A 79 -6.66 -0.21 -0.57
CA ILE A 79 -7.88 0.52 -0.90
C ILE A 79 -7.68 1.14 -2.27
N SER A 80 -8.67 1.01 -3.14
CA SER A 80 -8.70 1.69 -4.43
C SER A 80 -10.02 2.41 -4.59
N PHE A 81 -9.95 3.65 -4.99
CA PHE A 81 -11.06 4.36 -5.59
C PHE A 81 -11.09 4.08 -7.09
N ARG A 82 -11.96 4.76 -7.83
CA ARG A 82 -12.09 4.55 -9.25
C ARG A 82 -10.77 4.70 -10.00
N THR A 83 -10.42 3.69 -10.80
CA THR A 83 -9.26 3.69 -11.69
C THR A 83 -9.68 3.90 -13.15
N ILE A 84 -8.72 4.21 -14.02
CA ILE A 84 -8.96 4.42 -15.45
C ILE A 84 -9.09 3.10 -16.18
N SER A 85 -8.31 2.09 -15.78
CA SER A 85 -8.22 0.82 -16.50
C SER A 85 -8.28 -0.40 -15.59
N VAL A 86 -8.63 -1.55 -16.19
CA VAL A 86 -8.56 -2.87 -15.53
C VAL A 86 -7.13 -3.19 -15.09
N LEU A 87 -6.12 -2.73 -15.84
CA LEU A 87 -4.72 -2.94 -15.48
C LEU A 87 -4.35 -2.23 -14.19
N ASP A 88 -4.80 -0.98 -14.03
CA ASP A 88 -4.60 -0.21 -12.80
C ASP A 88 -5.30 -0.88 -11.61
N SER A 89 -6.55 -1.32 -11.80
CA SER A 89 -7.28 -2.06 -10.78
C SER A 89 -6.52 -3.29 -10.31
N LYS A 90 -6.07 -4.13 -11.24
CA LYS A 90 -5.29 -5.33 -10.91
C LYS A 90 -3.97 -5.00 -10.21
N GLN A 91 -3.35 -3.90 -10.57
CA GLN A 91 -2.09 -3.49 -9.97
C GLN A 91 -2.26 -3.03 -8.52
N ILE A 92 -3.32 -2.28 -8.24
CA ILE A 92 -3.57 -1.74 -6.89
C ILE A 92 -4.13 -2.81 -5.97
N ILE A 93 -5.24 -3.46 -6.36
CA ILE A 93 -5.99 -4.37 -5.48
C ILE A 93 -5.85 -5.85 -5.84
N GLY A 94 -5.10 -6.18 -6.89
CA GLY A 94 -4.90 -7.56 -7.33
C GLY A 94 -6.06 -8.16 -8.14
N ALA A 95 -7.14 -7.43 -8.36
CA ALA A 95 -8.34 -7.88 -9.06
C ALA A 95 -8.92 -6.78 -9.95
N PRO A 96 -9.72 -7.12 -10.99
CA PRO A 96 -10.51 -6.13 -11.72
C PRO A 96 -11.67 -5.62 -10.84
N GLY A 97 -12.24 -4.47 -11.16
CA GLY A 97 -13.44 -3.92 -10.54
C GLY A 97 -13.35 -2.44 -10.17
N ALA A 98 -12.16 -1.92 -9.86
CA ALA A 98 -12.00 -0.51 -9.53
C ALA A 98 -12.26 0.43 -10.72
N GLU A 99 -12.09 -0.05 -11.95
CA GLU A 99 -12.42 0.68 -13.17
C GLU A 99 -13.93 0.89 -13.36
N SER A 100 -14.75 0.07 -12.70
CA SER A 100 -16.21 0.11 -12.77
C SER A 100 -16.85 0.90 -11.62
N LEU A 101 -16.05 1.47 -10.72
CA LEU A 101 -16.54 2.28 -9.62
C LEU A 101 -17.16 3.60 -10.10
N LEU A 102 -18.14 4.10 -9.36
CA LEU A 102 -18.91 5.28 -9.74
C LEU A 102 -18.17 6.60 -9.47
N GLY A 103 -17.11 6.57 -8.64
CA GLY A 103 -16.47 7.78 -8.14
C GLY A 103 -17.15 8.31 -6.86
N CYS A 104 -16.83 9.55 -6.46
CA CYS A 104 -17.45 10.20 -5.31
C CYS A 104 -17.40 9.36 -4.02
N GLY A 105 -16.24 8.75 -3.73
CA GLY A 105 -16.04 7.94 -2.54
C GLY A 105 -16.42 6.47 -2.67
N ASP A 106 -16.94 6.03 -3.82
CA ASP A 106 -17.13 4.62 -4.11
C ASP A 106 -15.77 3.93 -4.25
N GLY A 107 -15.51 2.93 -3.43
CA GLY A 107 -14.20 2.30 -3.32
C GLY A 107 -14.25 0.78 -3.13
N LEU A 108 -13.09 0.16 -3.34
CA LEU A 108 -12.84 -1.24 -3.07
C LEU A 108 -11.76 -1.38 -1.99
N TYR A 109 -12.04 -2.22 -1.03
CA TYR A 109 -11.13 -2.62 0.03
C TYR A 109 -10.73 -4.09 -0.19
N ALA A 110 -9.43 -4.34 -0.29
CA ALA A 110 -8.87 -5.67 -0.44
C ALA A 110 -8.01 -6.01 0.77
N CYS A 111 -8.31 -7.11 1.42
CA CYS A 111 -7.54 -7.64 2.55
C CYS A 111 -7.65 -9.15 2.62
N SER A 112 -6.53 -9.84 2.77
CA SER A 112 -6.47 -11.30 2.98
C SER A 112 -7.30 -12.12 1.97
N GLY A 113 -7.29 -11.71 0.70
CA GLY A 113 -8.05 -12.38 -0.37
C GLY A 113 -9.53 -12.03 -0.45
N GLN A 114 -10.03 -11.18 0.43
CA GLN A 114 -11.39 -10.64 0.38
C GLN A 114 -11.39 -9.30 -0.34
N LEU A 115 -12.44 -9.05 -1.14
CA LEU A 115 -12.69 -7.80 -1.83
C LEU A 115 -14.06 -7.27 -1.41
N ILE A 116 -14.08 -6.11 -0.78
CA ILE A 116 -15.29 -5.49 -0.24
C ILE A 116 -15.47 -4.12 -0.88
N ARG A 117 -16.66 -3.87 -1.47
CA ARG A 117 -17.03 -2.54 -1.95
C ARG A 117 -17.58 -1.71 -0.79
N PHE A 118 -17.18 -0.46 -0.73
CA PHE A 118 -17.63 0.47 0.31
C PHE A 118 -17.93 1.85 -0.28
N GLN A 119 -18.69 2.64 0.44
CA GLN A 119 -18.94 4.05 0.14
C GLN A 119 -18.25 4.90 1.20
N GLY A 120 -17.28 5.70 0.77
CA GLY A 120 -16.69 6.73 1.61
C GLY A 120 -17.66 7.89 1.82
N THR A 121 -17.63 8.49 3.00
CA THR A 121 -18.40 9.71 3.27
C THR A 121 -17.73 10.90 2.60
N LEU A 122 -18.54 11.73 1.98
CA LEU A 122 -18.13 13.08 1.60
C LEU A 122 -18.04 13.89 2.90
N GLY A 123 -16.85 14.37 3.20
CA GLY A 123 -16.65 15.30 4.33
C GLY A 123 -17.29 16.66 4.04
#